data_4e7c355ad3859057334cb3744d654962
#
_entry.id   4e7c355ad3859057334cb3744d654962
#
_cell.length_a   1.000
_cell.length_b   1.000
_cell.length_c   1.000
_cell.angle_alpha   90.00
_cell.angle_beta   90.00
_cell.angle_gamma   90.00
#
_symmetry.space_group_name_H-M   'P 1'
#
loop_
_entity.id
_entity.type
_entity.pdbx_description
1 polymer ?
#
loop_
_entity_poly.entity_id
_entity_poly.type
_entity_poly.pdbx_seq_one_letter_code
_entity_poly.pdbx_strand_id
1 'polypeptide(L)'
;ASAVALEDASTTKKGIVQLSSATNSTSESQAATPKAVKAAYDLANGKYTAQDATTAQKGIVQLSSATNSTSETLAATPKAVKAANDNANGRVPSARKVNGKALSADITLTPKDIGTLNSTTMSFSGGAGWFKLATVTMPQASSVVSITLIGGAGFNVGSPQQAGISELVLRAGNGNPKGITGALWQRTSTGFTNFAWVNTSGDTYDIYVAIGNYATGVNIQWDYTSNASVTIHTSPAYSANKPEGLTDGTVYSLYTPSEQFYPPGAPIPWPSDTVPSGYALMQGQTFDKS
;
A
#
# COMPACT_ATOMS: atom_id res chain seq x y z
N ALA A 1 -63.08 100.77 -3.10
CA ALA A 1 -62.41 99.48 -2.84
C ALA A 1 -60.95 99.66 -3.26
N SER A 2 -60.04 99.56 -2.33
CA SER A 2 -58.63 99.54 -2.64
C SER A 2 -58.26 98.31 -3.45
N ALA A 3 -57.68 98.55 -4.60
CA ALA A 3 -57.25 97.42 -5.47
C ALA A 3 -56.08 96.77 -4.75
N VAL A 4 -56.17 95.50 -4.53
CA VAL A 4 -55.03 94.73 -3.98
C VAL A 4 -54.01 94.62 -5.10
N ALA A 5 -52.78 95.18 -4.87
CA ALA A 5 -51.70 95.09 -5.77
C ALA A 5 -51.16 93.64 -5.69
N LEU A 6 -51.18 92.96 -6.80
CA LEU A 6 -50.66 91.61 -6.91
C LEU A 6 -49.12 91.67 -7.13
N GLU A 7 -48.40 91.27 -6.16
CA GLU A 7 -46.90 91.17 -6.22
C GLU A 7 -46.39 89.71 -6.39
N ASP A 8 -45.26 89.59 -6.98
CA ASP A 8 -44.63 88.25 -7.13
C ASP A 8 -44.12 87.73 -5.78
N ALA A 9 -44.30 86.45 -5.53
CA ALA A 9 -43.74 85.85 -4.31
C ALA A 9 -42.22 85.70 -4.41
N SER A 10 -41.58 85.78 -3.26
CA SER A 10 -40.14 85.50 -3.10
C SER A 10 -39.94 84.58 -1.90
N THR A 11 -38.72 84.24 -1.60
CA THR A 11 -38.40 83.45 -0.40
C THR A 11 -38.64 84.18 0.90
N THR A 12 -38.88 85.54 0.83
CA THR A 12 -39.16 86.40 2.01
C THR A 12 -40.53 87.06 1.95
N LYS A 13 -41.31 86.94 0.88
CA LYS A 13 -42.59 87.62 0.65
C LYS A 13 -43.63 86.69 0.03
N LYS A 14 -44.85 86.71 0.57
CA LYS A 14 -46.03 86.06 -0.01
C LYS A 14 -46.46 86.80 -1.24
N GLY A 15 -46.88 86.12 -2.26
CA GLY A 15 -47.38 86.71 -3.48
C GLY A 15 -47.85 85.67 -4.51
N ILE A 16 -47.96 86.10 -5.75
CA ILE A 16 -48.27 85.17 -6.86
C ILE A 16 -47.06 84.50 -7.38
N VAL A 17 -47.22 83.25 -7.83
CA VAL A 17 -46.14 82.51 -8.41
C VAL A 17 -46.53 81.94 -9.76
N GLN A 18 -45.52 81.75 -10.60
CA GLN A 18 -45.67 80.99 -11.83
C GLN A 18 -45.36 79.51 -11.54
N LEU A 19 -46.17 78.64 -12.13
CA LEU A 19 -45.93 77.19 -12.01
C LEU A 19 -44.86 76.73 -13.03
N SER A 20 -44.07 75.75 -12.63
CA SER A 20 -43.07 75.12 -13.45
C SER A 20 -43.20 73.60 -13.35
N SER A 21 -43.15 72.92 -14.45
CA SER A 21 -43.05 71.44 -14.51
C SER A 21 -41.59 70.94 -14.75
N ALA A 22 -40.61 71.86 -14.67
CA ALA A 22 -39.23 71.47 -14.79
C ALA A 22 -38.79 70.63 -13.56
N THR A 23 -38.05 69.57 -13.78
CA THR A 23 -37.53 68.67 -12.72
C THR A 23 -36.10 69.01 -12.32
N ASN A 24 -35.47 69.97 -13.03
CA ASN A 24 -34.08 70.39 -12.79
C ASN A 24 -33.95 71.92 -12.64
N SER A 25 -35.03 72.65 -12.29
CA SER A 25 -35.03 74.09 -12.11
C SER A 25 -34.31 74.48 -10.82
N THR A 26 -33.53 75.57 -10.88
CA THR A 26 -32.92 76.23 -9.73
C THR A 26 -33.69 77.52 -9.34
N SER A 27 -34.88 77.72 -9.90
CA SER A 27 -35.69 78.94 -9.63
C SER A 27 -36.17 78.95 -8.19
N GLU A 28 -36.03 80.10 -7.55
CA GLU A 28 -36.60 80.36 -6.21
C GLU A 28 -37.91 81.12 -6.28
N SER A 29 -38.40 81.47 -7.44
CA SER A 29 -39.61 82.27 -7.64
C SER A 29 -40.77 81.50 -8.35
N GLN A 30 -40.58 80.23 -8.61
CA GLN A 30 -41.62 79.39 -9.25
C GLN A 30 -42.05 78.27 -8.30
N ALA A 31 -43.27 77.80 -8.48
CA ALA A 31 -43.79 76.64 -7.75
C ALA A 31 -43.80 75.40 -8.61
N ALA A 32 -43.43 74.30 -8.06
CA ALA A 32 -43.46 73.00 -8.76
C ALA A 32 -44.90 72.54 -8.99
N THR A 33 -45.22 72.06 -10.19
CA THR A 33 -46.45 71.39 -10.48
C THR A 33 -46.53 69.96 -9.93
N PRO A 34 -47.73 69.44 -9.70
CA PRO A 34 -47.90 68.00 -9.42
C PRO A 34 -47.24 67.13 -10.47
N LYS A 35 -47.13 67.54 -11.73
CA LYS A 35 -46.41 66.82 -12.78
C LYS A 35 -44.90 66.73 -12.47
N ALA A 36 -44.26 67.81 -12.06
CA ALA A 36 -42.85 67.83 -11.68
C ALA A 36 -42.61 66.96 -10.45
N VAL A 37 -43.48 67.04 -9.44
CA VAL A 37 -43.39 66.21 -8.22
C VAL A 37 -43.59 64.73 -8.59
N LYS A 38 -44.54 64.37 -9.45
CA LYS A 38 -44.76 63.00 -9.92
C LYS A 38 -43.51 62.45 -10.62
N ALA A 39 -42.92 63.26 -11.50
CA ALA A 39 -41.69 62.83 -12.20
C ALA A 39 -40.53 62.54 -11.23
N ALA A 40 -40.37 63.39 -10.21
CA ALA A 40 -39.37 63.18 -9.16
C ALA A 40 -39.69 61.93 -8.30
N TYR A 41 -40.97 61.74 -7.96
CA TYR A 41 -41.43 60.57 -7.23
C TYR A 41 -41.19 59.28 -8.03
N ASP A 42 -41.57 59.27 -9.30
CA ASP A 42 -41.40 58.09 -10.18
C ASP A 42 -39.91 57.74 -10.36
N LEU A 43 -39.05 58.79 -10.49
CA LEU A 43 -37.62 58.62 -10.54
C LEU A 43 -37.07 58.01 -9.24
N ALA A 44 -37.55 58.45 -8.10
CA ALA A 44 -37.15 57.93 -6.79
C ALA A 44 -37.61 56.47 -6.63
N ASN A 45 -38.82 56.15 -7.02
CA ASN A 45 -39.37 54.78 -7.00
C ASN A 45 -38.67 53.85 -8.00
N GLY A 46 -38.16 54.35 -9.12
CA GLY A 46 -37.38 53.59 -10.10
C GLY A 46 -35.92 53.38 -9.69
N LYS A 47 -35.47 53.93 -8.59
CA LYS A 47 -34.10 53.64 -8.10
C LYS A 47 -34.01 52.23 -7.59
N TYR A 48 -32.80 51.65 -7.78
CA TYR A 48 -32.52 50.28 -7.36
C TYR A 48 -32.83 50.08 -5.88
N THR A 49 -33.76 49.19 -5.58
CA THR A 49 -34.00 48.70 -4.23
C THR A 49 -33.11 47.47 -4.04
N ALA A 50 -32.26 47.50 -3.03
CA ALA A 50 -31.36 46.42 -2.72
C ALA A 50 -32.15 45.12 -2.46
N GLN A 51 -31.85 44.08 -3.22
CA GLN A 51 -32.43 42.75 -3.07
C GLN A 51 -31.38 41.79 -2.61
N ASP A 52 -31.78 40.72 -1.94
CA ASP A 52 -30.88 39.64 -1.58
C ASP A 52 -30.33 38.92 -2.80
N ALA A 53 -29.04 38.62 -2.80
CA ALA A 53 -28.43 37.85 -3.85
C ALA A 53 -28.86 36.39 -3.78
N THR A 54 -29.02 35.79 -4.95
CA THR A 54 -29.21 34.35 -5.12
C THR A 54 -28.25 33.84 -6.19
N THR A 55 -28.23 32.53 -6.43
CA THR A 55 -27.42 31.94 -7.52
C THR A 55 -27.86 32.42 -8.92
N ALA A 56 -29.07 32.98 -9.06
CA ALA A 56 -29.60 33.51 -10.30
C ALA A 56 -29.64 35.04 -10.33
N GLN A 57 -29.47 35.75 -9.23
CA GLN A 57 -29.67 37.20 -9.11
C GLN A 57 -28.54 37.84 -8.29
N LYS A 58 -27.99 38.92 -8.81
CA LYS A 58 -27.06 39.78 -8.07
C LYS A 58 -27.80 40.56 -6.98
N GLY A 59 -27.20 40.75 -5.83
CA GLY A 59 -27.78 41.49 -4.74
C GLY A 59 -26.87 41.60 -3.55
N ILE A 60 -27.42 41.92 -2.38
CA ILE A 60 -26.71 41.96 -1.10
C ILE A 60 -26.62 40.56 -0.49
N VAL A 61 -25.54 40.30 0.20
CA VAL A 61 -25.34 39.00 0.86
C VAL A 61 -24.97 39.22 2.31
N GLN A 62 -25.34 38.29 3.18
CA GLN A 62 -24.82 38.19 4.54
C GLN A 62 -23.53 37.36 4.55
N LEU A 63 -22.55 37.79 5.34
CA LEU A 63 -21.30 37.08 5.51
C LEU A 63 -21.44 35.94 6.53
N SER A 64 -20.69 34.87 6.31
CA SER A 64 -20.61 33.75 7.24
C SER A 64 -19.16 33.29 7.39
N SER A 65 -18.76 33.02 8.63
CA SER A 65 -17.46 32.41 8.95
C SER A 65 -17.54 30.89 9.17
N ALA A 66 -18.69 30.28 8.89
CA ALA A 66 -18.82 28.82 8.96
C ALA A 66 -17.96 28.14 7.91
N THR A 67 -17.32 27.05 8.29
CA THR A 67 -16.47 26.22 7.40
C THR A 67 -17.20 24.98 6.87
N ASN A 68 -18.43 24.74 7.33
CA ASN A 68 -19.23 23.57 6.97
C ASN A 68 -20.66 23.95 6.52
N SER A 69 -20.87 25.19 6.07
CA SER A 69 -22.19 25.66 5.62
C SER A 69 -22.53 25.11 4.23
N THR A 70 -23.77 24.70 4.05
CA THR A 70 -24.36 24.34 2.75
C THR A 70 -25.21 25.48 2.15
N SER A 71 -25.15 26.68 2.73
CA SER A 71 -25.93 27.83 2.25
C SER A 71 -25.47 28.30 0.88
N GLU A 72 -26.47 28.57 0.00
CA GLU A 72 -26.25 29.17 -1.31
C GLU A 72 -26.53 30.68 -1.32
N THR A 73 -26.83 31.29 -0.15
CA THR A 73 -27.21 32.72 -0.01
C THR A 73 -26.25 33.51 0.86
N LEU A 74 -25.20 32.87 1.43
CA LEU A 74 -24.18 33.49 2.27
C LEU A 74 -22.85 33.59 1.54
N ALA A 75 -22.04 34.57 1.89
CA ALA A 75 -20.67 34.68 1.39
C ALA A 75 -19.68 34.37 2.50
N ALA A 76 -18.63 33.62 2.15
CA ALA A 76 -17.57 33.28 3.09
C ALA A 76 -16.72 34.50 3.46
N THR A 77 -16.38 34.60 4.75
CA THR A 77 -15.42 35.61 5.23
C THR A 77 -13.97 35.16 4.97
N PRO A 78 -13.01 36.10 4.94
CA PRO A 78 -11.59 35.75 4.97
C PRO A 78 -11.21 34.81 6.13
N LYS A 79 -11.88 34.89 7.28
CA LYS A 79 -11.70 33.96 8.39
C LYS A 79 -12.06 32.53 8.02
N ALA A 80 -13.19 32.33 7.35
CA ALA A 80 -13.61 31.00 6.89
C ALA A 80 -12.64 30.47 5.83
N VAL A 81 -12.22 31.29 4.89
CA VAL A 81 -11.24 30.94 3.86
C VAL A 81 -9.89 30.58 4.48
N LYS A 82 -9.42 31.37 5.46
CA LYS A 82 -8.17 31.05 6.18
C LYS A 82 -8.25 29.71 6.88
N ALA A 83 -9.35 29.42 7.56
CA ALA A 83 -9.53 28.13 8.23
C ALA A 83 -9.51 26.95 7.24
N ALA A 84 -10.13 27.09 6.08
CA ALA A 84 -10.09 26.10 5.01
C ALA A 84 -8.67 25.93 4.43
N ASN A 85 -7.97 27.03 4.21
CA ASN A 85 -6.58 27.03 3.72
C ASN A 85 -5.63 26.39 4.74
N ASP A 86 -5.77 26.71 6.02
CA ASP A 86 -4.95 26.11 7.08
C ASP A 86 -5.19 24.61 7.19
N ASN A 87 -6.44 24.17 7.09
CA ASN A 87 -6.78 22.75 7.04
C ASN A 87 -6.16 22.06 5.81
N ALA A 88 -6.21 22.69 4.64
CA ALA A 88 -5.58 22.15 3.42
C ALA A 88 -4.06 22.06 3.57
N ASN A 89 -3.42 23.08 4.13
CA ASN A 89 -1.96 23.10 4.37
C ASN A 89 -1.52 22.08 5.44
N GLY A 90 -2.40 21.72 6.37
CA GLY A 90 -2.15 20.67 7.36
C GLY A 90 -2.26 19.24 6.80
N ARG A 91 -2.74 19.07 5.58
CA ARG A 91 -2.85 17.76 4.92
C ARG A 91 -1.50 17.31 4.40
N VAL A 92 -1.34 16.00 4.30
CA VAL A 92 -0.14 15.42 3.67
C VAL A 92 -0.12 15.82 2.19
N PRO A 93 0.93 16.51 1.72
CA PRO A 93 1.04 16.84 0.30
C PRO A 93 1.07 15.59 -0.57
N SER A 94 0.41 15.62 -1.73
CA SER A 94 0.39 14.49 -2.67
C SER A 94 1.79 14.11 -3.18
N ALA A 95 2.73 15.05 -3.16
CA ALA A 95 4.12 14.80 -3.50
C ALA A 95 4.92 14.11 -2.39
N ARG A 96 4.37 13.97 -1.18
CA ARG A 96 5.01 13.22 -0.11
C ARG A 96 5.13 11.76 -0.50
N LYS A 97 6.25 11.16 -0.14
CA LYS A 97 6.55 9.77 -0.50
C LYS A 97 6.61 8.88 0.74
N VAL A 98 6.16 7.64 0.57
CA VAL A 98 6.42 6.53 1.50
C VAL A 98 7.22 5.51 0.72
N ASN A 99 8.43 5.21 1.18
CA ASN A 99 9.38 4.35 0.48
C ASN A 99 9.53 4.67 -1.02
N GLY A 100 9.66 5.96 -1.33
CA GLY A 100 9.82 6.45 -2.70
C GLY A 100 8.54 6.55 -3.53
N LYS A 101 7.40 6.06 -3.05
CA LYS A 101 6.10 6.12 -3.74
C LYS A 101 5.32 7.36 -3.30
N ALA A 102 4.92 8.20 -4.27
CA ALA A 102 4.16 9.42 -4.01
C ALA A 102 2.72 9.08 -3.56
N LEU A 103 2.17 9.89 -2.64
CA LEU A 103 0.80 9.73 -2.12
C LEU A 103 -0.25 10.44 -3.00
N SER A 104 -0.06 10.43 -4.31
CA SER A 104 -1.01 11.01 -5.28
C SER A 104 -2.18 10.08 -5.63
N ALA A 105 -2.08 8.82 -5.27
CA ALA A 105 -3.10 7.79 -5.42
C ALA A 105 -2.87 6.71 -4.36
N ASP A 106 -3.73 5.70 -4.32
CA ASP A 106 -3.49 4.52 -3.49
C ASP A 106 -2.15 3.88 -3.87
N ILE A 107 -1.38 3.50 -2.86
CA ILE A 107 -0.08 2.86 -3.04
C ILE A 107 -0.11 1.43 -2.52
N THR A 108 0.60 0.55 -3.22
CA THR A 108 0.88 -0.80 -2.75
C THR A 108 2.37 -0.89 -2.42
N LEU A 109 2.67 -1.29 -1.19
CA LEU A 109 4.04 -1.59 -0.77
C LEU A 109 4.27 -3.09 -0.86
N THR A 110 5.34 -3.48 -1.53
CA THR A 110 5.80 -4.87 -1.58
C THR A 110 6.87 -5.10 -0.53
N PRO A 111 7.16 -6.37 -0.15
CA PRO A 111 8.29 -6.66 0.74
C PRO A 111 9.61 -6.06 0.25
N LYS A 112 9.84 -6.02 -1.07
CA LYS A 112 11.04 -5.42 -1.66
C LYS A 112 11.11 -3.91 -1.45
N ASP A 113 9.99 -3.22 -1.51
CA ASP A 113 9.90 -1.77 -1.23
C ASP A 113 10.32 -1.45 0.21
N ILE A 114 10.12 -2.37 1.13
CA ILE A 114 10.42 -2.23 2.56
C ILE A 114 11.81 -2.80 2.89
N GLY A 115 12.34 -3.70 2.05
CA GLY A 115 13.61 -4.40 2.27
C GLY A 115 13.47 -5.60 3.21
N THR A 116 12.32 -6.27 3.20
CA THR A 116 12.07 -7.49 3.96
C THR A 116 11.91 -8.70 3.04
N LEU A 117 11.85 -9.91 3.62
CA LEU A 117 11.62 -11.15 2.89
C LEU A 117 10.18 -11.20 2.34
N ASN A 118 10.04 -11.81 1.16
CA ASN A 118 8.74 -12.29 0.71
C ASN A 118 8.34 -13.50 1.52
N SER A 119 7.04 -13.68 1.76
CA SER A 119 6.51 -14.78 2.56
C SER A 119 5.10 -15.15 2.12
N THR A 120 4.82 -16.45 2.12
CA THR A 120 3.47 -16.97 1.88
C THR A 120 3.26 -18.26 2.64
N THR A 121 2.01 -18.58 2.94
CA THR A 121 1.60 -19.87 3.46
C THR A 121 1.03 -20.70 2.32
N MET A 122 1.47 -21.95 2.18
CA MET A 122 0.96 -22.85 1.16
C MET A 122 0.93 -24.30 1.63
N SER A 123 0.27 -25.13 0.85
CA SER A 123 0.18 -26.57 1.08
C SER A 123 0.60 -27.34 -0.18
N PHE A 124 1.30 -28.44 0.05
CA PHE A 124 1.61 -29.41 -0.99
C PHE A 124 0.60 -30.55 -0.87
N SER A 125 -0.15 -30.80 -1.93
CA SER A 125 -1.23 -31.78 -1.93
C SER A 125 -0.89 -32.99 -2.81
N GLY A 126 -1.48 -34.14 -2.50
CA GLY A 126 -1.41 -35.35 -3.33
C GLY A 126 -0.49 -36.45 -2.81
N GLY A 127 0.25 -36.27 -1.78
CA GLY A 127 1.15 -37.26 -1.19
C GLY A 127 2.62 -36.86 -1.30
N ALA A 128 3.51 -37.76 -0.92
CA ALA A 128 4.94 -37.58 -1.09
C ALA A 128 5.30 -37.58 -2.59
N GLY A 129 6.00 -36.60 -3.05
CA GLY A 129 6.39 -36.48 -4.46
C GLY A 129 6.99 -35.16 -4.84
N TRP A 130 6.89 -34.82 -6.11
CA TRP A 130 7.52 -33.69 -6.74
C TRP A 130 6.51 -32.61 -7.11
N PHE A 131 6.93 -31.35 -6.98
CA PHE A 131 6.11 -30.19 -7.25
C PHE A 131 6.94 -29.10 -7.92
N LYS A 132 6.37 -28.41 -8.91
CA LYS A 132 6.96 -27.21 -9.48
C LYS A 132 6.74 -26.06 -8.49
N LEU A 133 7.73 -25.77 -7.67
CA LEU A 133 7.64 -24.75 -6.62
C LEU A 133 7.69 -23.34 -7.15
N ALA A 134 8.59 -23.08 -8.08
CA ALA A 134 8.89 -21.73 -8.51
C ALA A 134 9.29 -21.66 -9.97
N THR A 135 9.09 -20.48 -10.55
CA THR A 135 9.74 -20.04 -11.78
C THR A 135 10.64 -18.86 -11.45
N VAL A 136 11.90 -18.95 -11.82
CA VAL A 136 12.90 -17.94 -11.53
C VAL A 136 13.52 -17.41 -12.81
N THR A 137 13.79 -16.11 -12.88
CA THR A 137 14.64 -15.51 -13.91
C THR A 137 15.93 -15.09 -13.26
N MET A 138 17.03 -15.71 -13.70
CA MET A 138 18.34 -15.57 -13.08
C MET A 138 19.38 -15.17 -14.14
N PRO A 139 19.57 -13.85 -14.35
CA PRO A 139 20.57 -13.36 -15.28
C PRO A 139 21.97 -13.89 -14.95
N GLN A 140 22.74 -14.17 -16.00
CA GLN A 140 24.11 -14.65 -15.91
C GLN A 140 25.08 -13.50 -15.50
N ALA A 141 24.72 -12.87 -14.40
CA ALA A 141 25.43 -11.75 -13.79
C ALA A 141 25.42 -11.90 -12.26
N SER A 142 25.83 -13.08 -11.79
CA SER A 142 25.91 -13.43 -10.37
C SER A 142 24.60 -13.34 -9.60
N SER A 143 23.46 -13.56 -10.28
CA SER A 143 22.15 -13.56 -9.60
C SER A 143 22.03 -14.71 -8.61
N VAL A 144 21.33 -14.46 -7.51
CA VAL A 144 21.09 -15.41 -6.42
C VAL A 144 19.61 -15.40 -6.06
N VAL A 145 19.07 -16.58 -5.80
CA VAL A 145 17.73 -16.82 -5.26
C VAL A 145 17.85 -17.71 -4.02
N SER A 146 17.15 -17.32 -2.96
CA SER A 146 17.05 -18.08 -1.72
C SER A 146 15.59 -18.36 -1.42
N ILE A 147 15.25 -19.64 -1.17
CA ILE A 147 13.89 -20.07 -0.83
C ILE A 147 13.98 -20.95 0.41
N THR A 148 13.33 -20.52 1.50
CA THR A 148 13.29 -21.25 2.76
C THR A 148 11.90 -21.81 3.00
N LEU A 149 11.80 -23.08 3.36
CA LEU A 149 10.58 -23.70 3.85
C LEU A 149 10.66 -23.85 5.37
N ILE A 150 9.65 -23.35 6.04
CA ILE A 150 9.44 -23.50 7.47
C ILE A 150 8.18 -24.34 7.69
N GLY A 151 8.34 -25.45 8.36
CA GLY A 151 7.32 -26.48 8.52
C GLY A 151 7.77 -27.80 7.87
N GLY A 152 7.01 -28.83 8.00
CA GLY A 152 7.40 -30.13 7.51
C GLY A 152 6.28 -30.96 6.95
N ALA A 153 6.61 -32.12 6.46
CA ALA A 153 5.64 -33.14 6.09
C ALA A 153 5.09 -33.84 7.34
N GLY A 154 3.82 -34.24 7.28
CA GLY A 154 3.12 -34.89 8.38
C GLY A 154 1.95 -34.02 8.87
N PHE A 155 0.88 -34.71 9.29
CA PHE A 155 -0.35 -34.05 9.70
C PHE A 155 -0.56 -34.04 11.23
N ASN A 156 -0.02 -35.04 11.91
CA ASN A 156 -0.09 -35.16 13.36
C ASN A 156 1.19 -34.63 14.01
N VAL A 157 1.08 -34.17 15.25
CA VAL A 157 2.25 -33.86 16.07
C VAL A 157 3.01 -35.16 16.36
N GLY A 158 4.07 -35.38 15.62
CA GLY A 158 4.94 -36.55 15.76
C GLY A 158 6.24 -36.19 16.46
N SER A 159 7.35 -36.28 15.75
CA SER A 159 8.67 -35.96 16.29
C SER A 159 8.99 -34.46 16.14
N PRO A 160 9.95 -33.91 16.92
CA PRO A 160 10.41 -32.53 16.79
C PRO A 160 10.86 -32.13 15.39
N GLN A 161 11.32 -33.10 14.57
CA GLN A 161 11.77 -32.86 13.20
C GLN A 161 10.63 -32.37 12.30
N GLN A 162 9.35 -32.58 12.66
CA GLN A 162 8.20 -32.03 11.93
C GLN A 162 8.11 -30.49 12.03
N ALA A 163 8.73 -29.88 13.01
CA ALA A 163 8.99 -28.44 13.05
C ALA A 163 10.24 -28.14 12.21
N GLY A 164 10.12 -28.35 10.90
CA GLY A 164 11.25 -28.44 9.99
C GLY A 164 11.69 -27.10 9.41
N ILE A 165 12.94 -27.07 8.98
CA ILE A 165 13.52 -25.98 8.18
C ILE A 165 14.38 -26.60 7.08
N SER A 166 14.17 -26.13 5.83
CA SER A 166 15.04 -26.42 4.70
C SER A 166 15.27 -25.17 3.87
N GLU A 167 16.46 -25.02 3.32
CA GLU A 167 16.90 -23.81 2.62
C GLU A 167 17.45 -24.20 1.26
N LEU A 168 16.85 -23.62 0.21
CA LEU A 168 17.26 -23.79 -1.18
C LEU A 168 17.96 -22.52 -1.63
N VAL A 169 19.19 -22.64 -2.11
CA VAL A 169 19.97 -21.55 -2.67
C VAL A 169 20.32 -21.85 -4.13
N LEU A 170 19.99 -20.92 -5.01
CA LEU A 170 20.28 -21.00 -6.45
C LEU A 170 21.22 -19.85 -6.81
N ARG A 171 22.17 -20.11 -7.70
CA ARG A 171 23.11 -19.10 -8.16
C ARG A 171 23.38 -19.23 -9.65
N ALA A 172 23.37 -18.12 -10.36
CA ALA A 172 23.90 -18.01 -11.71
C ALA A 172 25.34 -17.46 -11.67
N GLY A 173 26.13 -17.82 -12.66
CA GLY A 173 27.49 -17.29 -12.82
C GLY A 173 27.54 -16.11 -13.77
N ASN A 174 28.57 -16.10 -14.61
CA ASN A 174 28.82 -15.07 -15.62
C ASN A 174 28.44 -15.48 -17.05
N GLY A 175 27.78 -16.61 -17.22
CA GLY A 175 27.36 -17.14 -18.52
C GLY A 175 28.38 -18.05 -19.22
N ASN A 176 29.51 -18.35 -18.57
CA ASN A 176 30.52 -19.26 -19.11
C ASN A 176 30.99 -20.29 -18.05
N PRO A 177 30.43 -21.48 -18.01
CA PRO A 177 29.29 -21.96 -18.81
C PRO A 177 27.98 -21.26 -18.38
N LYS A 178 27.04 -21.19 -19.31
CA LYS A 178 25.67 -20.72 -19.01
C LYS A 178 24.95 -21.75 -18.14
N GLY A 179 24.13 -21.25 -17.23
CA GLY A 179 23.29 -22.08 -16.37
C GLY A 179 23.25 -21.57 -14.94
N ILE A 180 22.60 -22.37 -14.11
CA ILE A 180 22.57 -22.16 -12.66
C ILE A 180 23.13 -23.38 -11.94
N THR A 181 23.55 -23.17 -10.70
CA THR A 181 23.82 -24.22 -9.73
C THR A 181 22.96 -23.98 -8.50
N GLY A 182 22.77 -25.02 -7.70
CA GLY A 182 21.98 -24.88 -6.49
C GLY A 182 22.35 -25.91 -5.45
N ALA A 183 22.01 -25.59 -4.21
CA ALA A 183 22.14 -26.47 -3.06
C ALA A 183 20.88 -26.41 -2.21
N LEU A 184 20.45 -27.57 -1.73
CA LEU A 184 19.43 -27.70 -0.71
C LEU A 184 20.12 -28.02 0.62
N TRP A 185 19.94 -27.16 1.60
CA TRP A 185 20.47 -27.32 2.95
C TRP A 185 19.33 -27.79 3.85
N GLN A 186 19.38 -29.05 4.27
CA GLN A 186 18.37 -29.63 5.16
C GLN A 186 18.84 -29.47 6.61
N ARG A 187 18.20 -28.58 7.36
CA ARG A 187 18.44 -28.47 8.80
C ARG A 187 17.73 -29.53 9.60
N THR A 188 16.65 -30.06 9.07
CA THR A 188 15.82 -31.12 9.65
C THR A 188 15.55 -32.21 8.61
N SER A 189 15.14 -33.38 9.05
CA SER A 189 14.82 -34.51 8.16
C SER A 189 13.52 -34.31 7.39
N THR A 190 12.63 -33.42 7.86
CA THR A 190 11.39 -33.03 7.17
C THR A 190 11.57 -31.67 6.50
N GLY A 191 10.74 -31.38 5.52
CA GLY A 191 10.84 -30.24 4.64
C GLY A 191 11.14 -30.71 3.22
N PHE A 192 11.81 -29.88 2.43
CA PHE A 192 12.26 -30.33 1.11
C PHE A 192 13.31 -31.43 1.26
N THR A 193 13.14 -32.52 0.50
CA THR A 193 14.05 -33.67 0.52
C THR A 193 14.94 -33.73 -0.70
N ASN A 194 14.55 -33.07 -1.78
CA ASN A 194 15.32 -32.99 -3.01
C ASN A 194 14.86 -31.78 -3.84
N PHE A 195 15.62 -31.40 -4.85
CA PHE A 195 15.23 -30.41 -5.85
C PHE A 195 15.94 -30.65 -7.17
N ALA A 196 15.34 -30.11 -8.22
CA ALA A 196 15.88 -30.17 -9.57
C ALA A 196 15.35 -28.96 -10.34
N TRP A 197 15.94 -28.67 -11.49
CA TRP A 197 15.50 -27.56 -12.33
C TRP A 197 15.59 -27.88 -13.80
N VAL A 198 14.91 -27.07 -14.61
CA VAL A 198 15.01 -27.08 -16.06
C VAL A 198 15.02 -25.65 -16.58
N ASN A 199 15.89 -25.37 -17.55
CA ASN A 199 15.86 -24.10 -18.29
C ASN A 199 14.69 -24.15 -19.28
N THR A 200 13.79 -23.16 -19.19
CA THR A 200 12.61 -23.06 -20.03
C THR A 200 12.81 -22.10 -21.20
N SER A 201 13.46 -20.96 -20.95
CA SER A 201 13.83 -19.99 -21.99
C SER A 201 14.82 -18.98 -21.45
N GLY A 202 15.81 -18.56 -22.24
CA GLY A 202 16.77 -17.54 -21.84
C GLY A 202 17.39 -17.82 -20.46
N ASP A 203 17.18 -16.91 -19.51
CA ASP A 203 17.63 -17.02 -18.12
C ASP A 203 16.53 -17.49 -17.16
N THR A 204 15.45 -18.04 -17.70
CA THR A 204 14.30 -18.53 -16.92
C THR A 204 14.38 -20.03 -16.67
N TYR A 205 14.10 -20.42 -15.44
CA TYR A 205 14.16 -21.81 -14.97
C TYR A 205 12.92 -22.13 -14.17
N ASP A 206 12.41 -23.37 -14.36
CA ASP A 206 11.42 -23.96 -13.46
C ASP A 206 12.15 -24.77 -12.39
N ILE A 207 11.77 -24.54 -11.15
CA ILE A 207 12.37 -25.19 -9.98
C ILE A 207 11.38 -26.17 -9.39
N TYR A 208 11.79 -27.42 -9.31
CA TYR A 208 11.03 -28.53 -8.73
C TYR A 208 11.61 -28.93 -7.40
N VAL A 209 10.75 -29.30 -6.48
CA VAL A 209 11.14 -29.80 -5.14
C VAL A 209 10.40 -31.09 -4.85
N ALA A 210 11.05 -31.97 -4.10
CA ALA A 210 10.42 -33.13 -3.49
C ALA A 210 10.11 -32.81 -2.02
N ILE A 211 8.95 -33.26 -1.56
CA ILE A 211 8.53 -33.11 -0.18
C ILE A 211 7.69 -34.32 0.24
N GLY A 212 7.69 -34.64 1.54
CA GLY A 212 6.94 -35.75 2.09
C GLY A 212 5.43 -35.51 2.11
N ASN A 213 4.70 -36.55 2.52
CA ASN A 213 3.24 -36.55 2.57
C ASN A 213 2.70 -35.60 3.64
N TYR A 214 1.52 -35.03 3.40
CA TYR A 214 0.82 -34.12 4.31
C TYR A 214 1.60 -32.85 4.68
N ALA A 215 2.35 -32.28 3.77
CA ALA A 215 3.01 -30.99 3.95
C ALA A 215 1.98 -29.85 3.75
N THR A 216 1.25 -29.53 4.79
CA THR A 216 0.16 -28.56 4.78
C THR A 216 0.44 -27.36 5.67
N GLY A 217 -0.01 -26.17 5.23
CA GLY A 217 0.13 -24.96 6.02
C GLY A 217 1.58 -24.56 6.32
N VAL A 218 2.51 -24.88 5.39
CA VAL A 218 3.92 -24.52 5.52
C VAL A 218 4.16 -23.07 5.10
N ASN A 219 5.16 -22.44 5.70
CA ASN A 219 5.58 -21.10 5.33
C ASN A 219 6.75 -21.18 4.34
N ILE A 220 6.62 -20.48 3.23
CA ILE A 220 7.66 -20.28 2.25
C ILE A 220 8.13 -18.83 2.34
N GLN A 221 9.44 -18.64 2.52
CA GLN A 221 10.09 -17.34 2.52
C GLN A 221 11.12 -17.31 1.40
N TRP A 222 11.23 -16.20 0.70
CA TRP A 222 12.21 -16.08 -0.37
C TRP A 222 12.74 -14.66 -0.51
N ASP A 223 13.97 -14.60 -1.00
CA ASP A 223 14.64 -13.36 -1.38
C ASP A 223 15.52 -13.61 -2.59
N TYR A 224 15.96 -12.55 -3.23
CA TYR A 224 16.74 -12.64 -4.45
C TYR A 224 17.50 -11.34 -4.71
N THR A 225 18.60 -11.44 -5.46
CA THR A 225 19.34 -10.26 -5.91
C THR A 225 18.48 -9.38 -6.82
N SER A 226 18.74 -8.09 -6.85
CA SER A 226 17.93 -7.08 -7.54
C SER A 226 17.74 -7.31 -9.05
N ASN A 227 18.66 -8.08 -9.67
CA ASN A 227 18.60 -8.43 -11.08
C ASN A 227 17.79 -9.72 -11.37
N ALA A 228 17.41 -10.47 -10.34
CA ALA A 228 16.62 -11.68 -10.47
C ALA A 228 15.12 -11.44 -10.23
N SER A 229 14.30 -12.43 -10.55
CA SER A 229 12.89 -12.46 -10.19
C SER A 229 12.46 -13.88 -9.81
N VAL A 230 11.47 -13.97 -8.93
CA VAL A 230 10.92 -15.25 -8.43
C VAL A 230 9.41 -15.18 -8.44
N THR A 231 8.78 -16.21 -9.01
CA THR A 231 7.36 -16.48 -8.86
C THR A 231 7.20 -17.79 -8.11
N ILE A 232 6.62 -17.76 -6.93
CA ILE A 232 6.26 -18.97 -6.17
C ILE A 232 4.90 -19.47 -6.65
N HIS A 233 4.81 -20.75 -6.97
CA HIS A 233 3.56 -21.42 -7.34
C HIS A 233 2.87 -21.92 -6.07
N THR A 234 1.81 -21.25 -5.64
CA THR A 234 1.12 -21.52 -4.37
C THR A 234 0.15 -22.72 -4.44
N SER A 235 -0.12 -23.22 -5.64
CA SER A 235 -0.93 -24.42 -5.88
C SER A 235 -0.23 -25.32 -6.90
N PRO A 236 0.97 -25.84 -6.58
CA PRO A 236 1.77 -26.58 -7.53
C PRO A 236 1.15 -27.95 -7.84
N ALA A 237 1.28 -28.37 -9.10
CA ALA A 237 0.81 -29.69 -9.53
C ALA A 237 1.66 -30.79 -8.92
N TYR A 238 1.00 -31.85 -8.47
CA TYR A 238 1.63 -33.05 -7.91
C TYR A 238 2.12 -34.02 -9.02
N SER A 239 3.28 -34.58 -8.78
CA SER A 239 3.78 -35.75 -9.53
C SER A 239 4.41 -36.76 -8.56
N ALA A 240 3.97 -37.99 -8.59
CA ALA A 240 4.53 -39.05 -7.76
C ALA A 240 6.01 -39.32 -8.09
N ASN A 241 6.40 -39.18 -9.36
CA ASN A 241 7.75 -39.35 -9.83
C ASN A 241 8.37 -38.02 -10.24
N LYS A 242 9.71 -37.91 -10.12
CA LYS A 242 10.44 -36.78 -10.65
C LYS A 242 10.17 -36.62 -12.14
N PRO A 243 9.76 -35.42 -12.61
CA PRO A 243 9.61 -35.17 -14.05
C PRO A 243 10.91 -35.43 -14.81
N GLU A 244 10.82 -35.87 -16.05
CA GLU A 244 11.98 -36.14 -16.91
C GLU A 244 12.61 -34.81 -17.38
N GLY A 245 13.88 -34.88 -17.75
CA GLY A 245 14.61 -33.75 -18.33
C GLY A 245 15.12 -32.71 -17.35
N LEU A 246 15.00 -32.96 -16.06
CA LEU A 246 15.47 -32.03 -15.02
C LEU A 246 16.97 -32.26 -14.72
N THR A 247 17.65 -31.19 -14.38
CA THR A 247 19.01 -31.23 -13.80
C THR A 247 18.88 -31.37 -12.30
N ASP A 248 19.55 -32.38 -11.74
CA ASP A 248 19.53 -32.62 -10.30
C ASP A 248 20.36 -31.60 -9.52
N GLY A 249 19.84 -31.20 -8.38
CA GLY A 249 20.55 -30.36 -7.42
C GLY A 249 21.30 -31.19 -6.36
N THR A 250 22.19 -30.54 -5.64
CA THR A 250 22.95 -31.14 -4.53
C THR A 250 22.22 -30.92 -3.22
N VAL A 251 22.06 -31.99 -2.44
CA VAL A 251 21.42 -31.96 -1.13
C VAL A 251 22.46 -32.17 -0.05
N TYR A 252 22.49 -31.27 0.93
CA TYR A 252 23.34 -31.37 2.11
C TYR A 252 22.46 -31.54 3.36
N SER A 253 22.59 -32.69 4.02
CA SER A 253 21.89 -32.96 5.28
C SER A 253 22.72 -32.47 6.45
N LEU A 254 22.19 -31.49 7.17
CA LEU A 254 22.84 -30.87 8.33
C LEU A 254 22.33 -31.42 9.67
N TYR A 255 21.38 -32.33 9.62
CA TYR A 255 20.80 -32.95 10.80
C TYR A 255 21.42 -34.33 11.03
N THR A 256 21.43 -34.70 12.28
CA THR A 256 21.72 -36.08 12.69
C THR A 256 20.44 -36.62 13.33
N PRO A 257 19.89 -37.72 12.79
CA PRO A 257 18.75 -38.34 13.43
C PRO A 257 19.14 -38.76 14.85
N SER A 258 18.49 -38.24 15.86
CA SER A 258 18.78 -38.53 17.27
C SER A 258 18.67 -40.00 17.62
N GLU A 259 17.94 -40.78 16.80
CA GLU A 259 17.73 -42.22 16.95
C GLU A 259 18.73 -43.07 16.18
N GLN A 260 19.58 -42.46 15.35
CA GLN A 260 20.48 -43.18 14.45
C GLN A 260 21.95 -42.76 14.59
N PHE A 261 22.22 -41.85 15.48
CA PHE A 261 23.57 -41.30 15.59
C PHE A 261 24.59 -42.37 15.94
N TYR A 262 24.25 -43.20 16.91
CA TYR A 262 24.91 -44.45 17.23
C TYR A 262 23.87 -45.34 17.87
N PRO A 263 23.40 -46.38 17.17
CA PRO A 263 22.47 -47.31 17.80
C PRO A 263 23.07 -47.90 19.06
N PRO A 264 22.27 -48.21 20.08
CA PRO A 264 22.76 -48.80 21.32
C PRO A 264 23.66 -50.00 21.02
N GLY A 265 24.92 -49.95 21.54
CA GLY A 265 25.92 -50.97 21.30
C GLY A 265 26.84 -50.73 20.10
N ALA A 266 26.65 -49.66 19.31
CA ALA A 266 27.57 -49.33 18.24
C ALA A 266 28.92 -48.80 18.84
N PRO A 267 30.09 -49.35 18.44
CA PRO A 267 31.37 -48.85 18.90
C PRO A 267 31.67 -47.49 18.27
N ILE A 268 32.04 -46.54 19.12
CA ILE A 268 32.42 -45.19 18.71
C ILE A 268 33.93 -45.04 18.90
N PRO A 269 34.70 -44.75 17.84
CA PRO A 269 36.10 -44.37 18.00
C PRO A 269 36.19 -43.06 18.80
N TRP A 270 36.90 -43.09 19.92
CA TRP A 270 37.10 -41.94 20.78
C TRP A 270 38.59 -41.62 20.95
N PRO A 271 39.02 -40.39 20.65
CA PRO A 271 40.44 -40.06 20.58
C PRO A 271 41.11 -39.81 21.93
N SER A 272 40.46 -40.11 23.04
CA SER A 272 40.94 -39.83 24.39
C SER A 272 40.68 -41.00 25.34
N ASP A 273 41.53 -41.16 26.34
CA ASP A 273 41.35 -42.15 27.40
C ASP A 273 40.22 -41.80 28.40
N THR A 274 39.67 -40.61 28.28
CA THR A 274 38.58 -40.15 29.11
C THR A 274 37.23 -40.49 28.44
N VAL A 275 36.46 -41.37 29.04
CA VAL A 275 35.14 -41.80 28.54
C VAL A 275 34.12 -40.72 28.86
N PRO A 276 33.34 -40.20 27.84
CA PRO A 276 32.30 -39.25 28.09
C PRO A 276 31.16 -39.83 28.95
N SER A 277 30.47 -38.97 29.67
CA SER A 277 29.27 -39.37 30.45
C SER A 277 28.23 -40.05 29.55
N GLY A 278 27.69 -41.19 29.99
CA GLY A 278 26.73 -41.99 29.23
C GLY A 278 27.33 -43.02 28.28
N TYR A 279 28.67 -43.11 28.23
CA TYR A 279 29.41 -44.10 27.42
C TYR A 279 30.23 -45.04 28.33
N ALA A 280 30.55 -46.17 27.79
CA ALA A 280 31.42 -47.13 28.50
C ALA A 280 32.56 -47.58 27.58
N LEU A 281 33.74 -47.75 28.17
CA LEU A 281 34.90 -48.24 27.43
C LEU A 281 34.74 -49.75 27.14
N MET A 282 34.93 -50.14 25.88
CA MET A 282 34.85 -51.55 25.50
C MET A 282 36.08 -52.34 25.91
N GLN A 283 36.02 -52.90 27.11
CA GLN A 283 37.09 -53.68 27.70
C GLN A 283 36.71 -55.13 28.05
N GLY A 284 35.65 -55.67 27.38
CA GLY A 284 35.16 -56.99 27.64
C GLY A 284 34.31 -57.18 28.90
N GLN A 285 33.86 -56.05 29.50
CA GLN A 285 32.96 -56.07 30.65
C GLN A 285 31.51 -56.45 30.25
N THR A 286 30.80 -57.02 31.20
CA THR A 286 29.37 -57.34 31.06
C THR A 286 28.53 -56.14 31.45
N PHE A 287 27.56 -55.77 30.62
CA PHE A 287 26.58 -54.70 30.89
C PHE A 287 25.27 -55.32 31.29
N ASP A 288 24.67 -54.79 32.36
CA ASP A 288 23.32 -55.17 32.79
C ASP A 288 22.33 -54.54 31.79
N LYS A 289 21.38 -55.33 31.34
CA LYS A 289 20.34 -54.88 30.37
C LYS A 289 19.08 -54.40 31.10
N SER A 290 19.20 -53.83 32.26
CA SER A 290 18.04 -53.24 32.99
C SER A 290 17.54 -51.96 32.34
#